data_cec90f5161e3e86b990354b43ad5da46
#
_entry.id   cec90f5161e3e86b990354b43ad5da46
#
_cell.length_a   1.000
_cell.length_b   1.000
_cell.length_c   1.000
_cell.angle_alpha   90.00
_cell.angle_beta   90.00
_cell.angle_gamma   90.00
#
_symmetry.space_group_name_H-M   'P 1'
#
loop_
_entity.id
_entity.type
_entity.pdbx_description
1 polymer ?
#
loop_
_entity_poly.entity_id
_entity_poly.type
_entity_poly.pdbx_seq_one_letter_code
_entity_poly.pdbx_strand_id
1 'polypeptide(L)'
;MKPITLKPGEKIPPSLLEKLRLINKSRKDSGHPAYFKKLSEILPPAPHTINEKYKRFLAGFVLGEGSINVSAKKGVNGGLMLDPEFSVTQHLNGSSHLMALLKMFGTGRISYKSGSNATLVYVIDNRVSLEEKCIPFWEKYISSYQGQQENQRFQLFRQIIRGLKLGKHRCKKTLIEELLPLWHNLRKQQGQSNQSFANLECAKKWVLSGGKD
;
A
#
# COMPACT_ATOMS: atom_id res chain seq x y z
N MET A 1 -2.40 -28.46 5.51
CA MET A 1 -3.65 -28.02 6.20
C MET A 1 -4.61 -27.54 5.13
N LYS A 2 -5.92 -27.89 5.18
CA LYS A 2 -6.88 -27.33 4.21
C LYS A 2 -7.01 -25.81 4.46
N PRO A 3 -7.05 -24.98 3.41
CA PRO A 3 -7.29 -23.55 3.56
C PRO A 3 -8.61 -23.29 4.29
N ILE A 4 -8.61 -22.35 5.22
CA ILE A 4 -9.82 -21.95 5.94
C ILE A 4 -10.72 -21.20 4.94
N THR A 5 -11.97 -21.66 4.81
CA THR A 5 -13.02 -21.00 4.04
C THR A 5 -14.08 -20.49 5.02
N LEU A 6 -14.40 -19.21 4.94
CA LEU A 6 -15.42 -18.57 5.77
C LEU A 6 -16.78 -18.60 5.07
N LYS A 7 -17.85 -18.85 5.82
CA LYS A 7 -19.23 -18.66 5.38
C LYS A 7 -19.56 -17.14 5.40
N PRO A 8 -20.60 -16.70 4.68
CA PRO A 8 -21.07 -15.32 4.76
C PRO A 8 -21.33 -14.89 6.21
N GLY A 9 -20.78 -13.71 6.59
CA GLY A 9 -20.90 -13.16 7.94
C GLY A 9 -19.90 -13.69 8.99
N GLU A 10 -19.17 -14.76 8.71
CA GLU A 10 -18.15 -15.28 9.62
C GLU A 10 -16.93 -14.35 9.71
N LYS A 11 -16.33 -14.33 10.90
CA LYS A 11 -15.09 -13.60 11.17
C LYS A 11 -13.87 -14.50 11.00
N ILE A 12 -12.74 -13.91 10.65
CA ILE A 12 -11.45 -14.61 10.65
C ILE A 12 -11.19 -15.15 12.07
N PRO A 13 -10.89 -16.46 12.21
CA PRO A 13 -10.60 -17.06 13.52
C PRO A 13 -9.43 -16.34 14.23
N PRO A 14 -9.54 -16.06 15.53
CA PRO A 14 -8.46 -15.42 16.30
C PRO A 14 -7.11 -16.15 16.18
N SER A 15 -7.13 -17.47 16.12
CA SER A 15 -5.93 -18.30 15.93
C SER A 15 -5.22 -18.03 14.60
N LEU A 16 -5.97 -17.76 13.52
CA LEU A 16 -5.39 -17.39 12.23
C LEU A 16 -4.83 -15.97 12.26
N LEU A 17 -5.53 -15.03 12.91
CA LEU A 17 -5.05 -13.66 13.10
C LEU A 17 -3.74 -13.62 13.87
N GLU A 18 -3.62 -14.41 14.94
CA GLU A 18 -2.38 -14.49 15.74
C GLU A 18 -1.22 -15.09 14.91
N LYS A 19 -1.47 -16.18 14.17
CA LYS A 19 -0.45 -16.74 13.26
C LYS A 19 0.01 -15.70 12.24
N LEU A 20 -0.92 -14.98 11.61
CA LEU A 20 -0.60 -13.93 10.63
C LEU A 20 0.23 -12.81 11.28
N ARG A 21 -0.11 -12.40 12.52
CA ARG A 21 0.65 -11.40 13.29
C ARG A 21 2.08 -11.86 13.57
N LEU A 22 2.27 -13.09 14.01
CA LEU A 22 3.60 -13.67 14.28
C LEU A 22 4.46 -13.77 13.01
N ILE A 23 3.87 -14.22 11.89
CA ILE A 23 4.55 -14.27 10.60
C ILE A 23 4.97 -12.85 10.15
N ASN A 24 4.10 -11.86 10.30
CA ASN A 24 4.44 -10.47 9.97
C ASN A 24 5.55 -9.90 10.86
N LYS A 25 5.58 -10.24 12.16
CA LYS A 25 6.63 -9.82 13.09
C LYS A 25 7.99 -10.37 12.69
N SER A 26 8.07 -11.63 12.26
CA SER A 26 9.33 -12.28 11.84
C SER A 26 9.75 -11.95 10.39
N ARG A 27 8.98 -11.15 9.64
CA ARG A 27 9.22 -10.88 8.22
C ARG A 27 10.58 -10.25 7.92
N LYS A 28 11.01 -9.30 8.76
CA LYS A 28 12.29 -8.58 8.56
C LYS A 28 13.50 -9.52 8.66
N ASP A 29 13.43 -10.50 9.56
CA ASP A 29 14.54 -11.40 9.86
C ASP A 29 14.61 -12.59 8.90
N SER A 30 13.46 -13.01 8.35
CA SER A 30 13.36 -14.23 7.53
C SER A 30 13.49 -14.02 6.03
N GLY A 31 13.44 -12.77 5.56
CA GLY A 31 13.44 -12.47 4.14
C GLY A 31 12.15 -12.87 3.40
N HIS A 32 11.98 -12.38 2.16
CA HIS A 32 10.73 -12.55 1.42
C HIS A 32 10.38 -14.02 1.07
N PRO A 33 11.31 -14.89 0.63
CA PRO A 33 10.97 -16.29 0.30
C PRO A 33 10.44 -17.08 1.50
N ALA A 34 11.08 -16.93 2.65
CA ALA A 34 10.64 -17.61 3.89
C ALA A 34 9.32 -17.03 4.40
N TYR A 35 9.12 -15.72 4.30
CA TYR A 35 7.86 -15.07 4.61
C TYR A 35 6.71 -15.60 3.74
N PHE A 36 6.92 -15.68 2.41
CA PHE A 36 5.95 -16.23 1.47
C PHE A 36 5.59 -17.68 1.79
N LYS A 37 6.61 -18.52 2.08
CA LYS A 37 6.42 -19.93 2.47
C LYS A 37 5.52 -20.05 3.71
N LYS A 38 5.83 -19.31 4.78
CA LYS A 38 5.02 -19.32 6.01
C LYS A 38 3.57 -18.90 5.76
N LEU A 39 3.33 -17.88 4.92
CA LEU A 39 1.97 -17.48 4.55
C LEU A 39 1.24 -18.57 3.77
N SER A 40 1.93 -19.29 2.87
CA SER A 40 1.34 -20.37 2.07
C SER A 40 0.88 -21.57 2.92
N GLU A 41 1.34 -21.68 4.18
CA GLU A 41 0.91 -22.69 5.13
C GLU A 41 -0.45 -22.36 5.79
N ILE A 42 -0.83 -21.08 5.79
CA ILE A 42 -2.04 -20.60 6.49
C ILE A 42 -3.07 -19.92 5.59
N LEU A 43 -2.69 -19.50 4.40
CA LEU A 43 -3.57 -18.85 3.41
C LEU A 43 -3.70 -19.71 2.15
N PRO A 44 -4.81 -19.55 1.39
CA PRO A 44 -4.94 -20.15 0.07
C PRO A 44 -3.71 -19.87 -0.80
N PRO A 45 -3.14 -20.89 -1.47
CA PRO A 45 -1.91 -20.73 -2.22
C PRO A 45 -2.09 -19.83 -3.45
N ALA A 46 -1.03 -19.12 -3.83
CA ALA A 46 -0.96 -18.47 -5.13
C ALA A 46 -0.90 -19.51 -6.26
N PRO A 47 -1.33 -19.16 -7.48
CA PRO A 47 -1.11 -19.98 -8.65
C PRO A 47 0.37 -20.34 -8.85
N HIS A 48 0.63 -21.55 -9.38
CA HIS A 48 2.00 -21.99 -9.64
C HIS A 48 2.74 -21.04 -10.57
N THR A 49 2.08 -20.59 -11.64
CA THR A 49 2.67 -19.68 -12.64
C THR A 49 1.88 -18.40 -12.74
N ILE A 50 2.58 -17.27 -12.71
CA ILE A 50 1.99 -15.94 -12.97
C ILE A 50 2.46 -15.49 -14.35
N ASN A 51 1.74 -15.97 -15.38
CA ASN A 51 1.99 -15.60 -16.78
C ASN A 51 1.36 -14.24 -17.13
N GLU A 52 1.55 -13.76 -18.37
CA GLU A 52 1.02 -12.48 -18.84
C GLU A 52 -0.52 -12.39 -18.75
N LYS A 53 -1.24 -13.48 -19.04
CA LYS A 53 -2.70 -13.53 -18.91
C LYS A 53 -3.13 -13.29 -17.46
N TYR A 54 -2.43 -13.94 -16.52
CA TYR A 54 -2.73 -13.78 -15.09
C TYR A 54 -2.33 -12.40 -14.56
N LYS A 55 -1.25 -11.77 -15.08
CA LYS A 55 -0.89 -10.39 -14.73
C LYS A 55 -1.97 -9.39 -15.18
N ARG A 56 -2.57 -9.59 -16.37
CA ARG A 56 -3.70 -8.76 -16.84
C ARG A 56 -4.94 -8.95 -15.96
N PHE A 57 -5.23 -10.17 -15.53
CA PHE A 57 -6.29 -10.43 -14.54
C PHE A 57 -6.01 -9.70 -13.23
N LEU A 58 -4.77 -9.80 -12.68
CA LEU A 58 -4.39 -9.09 -11.47
C LEU A 58 -4.45 -7.58 -11.64
N ALA A 59 -4.19 -7.04 -12.83
CA ALA A 59 -4.33 -5.61 -13.10
C ALA A 59 -5.80 -5.15 -13.02
N GLY A 60 -6.74 -5.91 -13.58
CA GLY A 60 -8.16 -5.66 -13.41
C GLY A 60 -8.61 -5.76 -11.95
N PHE A 61 -8.11 -6.76 -11.23
CA PHE A 61 -8.36 -6.91 -9.80
C PHE A 61 -7.80 -5.73 -8.98
N VAL A 62 -6.58 -5.26 -9.28
CA VAL A 62 -5.98 -4.07 -8.66
C VAL A 62 -6.76 -2.81 -9.01
N LEU A 63 -7.28 -2.69 -10.23
CA LEU A 63 -8.09 -1.55 -10.63
C LEU A 63 -9.39 -1.45 -9.80
N GLY A 64 -10.01 -2.60 -9.45
CA GLY A 64 -11.24 -2.65 -8.65
C GLY A 64 -11.03 -2.55 -7.14
N GLU A 65 -9.98 -3.19 -6.62
CA GLU A 65 -9.77 -3.42 -5.17
C GLU A 65 -8.51 -2.72 -4.62
N GLY A 66 -7.71 -2.14 -5.50
CA GLY A 66 -6.45 -1.51 -5.16
C GLY A 66 -6.60 -0.04 -4.77
N SER A 67 -5.66 0.42 -3.99
CA SER A 67 -5.53 1.83 -3.61
C SER A 67 -4.06 2.26 -3.62
N ILE A 68 -3.83 3.47 -4.10
CA ILE A 68 -2.58 4.20 -3.93
C ILE A 68 -2.84 5.40 -3.05
N ASN A 69 -2.00 5.60 -2.04
CA ASN A 69 -2.16 6.67 -1.07
C ASN A 69 -0.80 7.22 -0.61
N VAL A 70 -0.82 8.45 -0.10
CA VAL A 70 0.33 9.04 0.60
C VAL A 70 -0.18 9.68 1.87
N SER A 71 0.17 9.13 3.01
CA SER A 71 -0.11 9.77 4.29
C SER A 71 0.99 10.75 4.68
N ALA A 72 0.62 11.86 5.31
CA ALA A 72 1.56 12.75 5.96
C ALA A 72 1.48 12.53 7.47
N LYS A 73 2.63 12.35 8.11
CA LYS A 73 2.73 12.09 9.54
C LYS A 73 3.69 13.09 10.18
N LYS A 74 3.43 13.45 11.44
CA LYS A 74 4.42 14.15 12.27
C LYS A 74 5.60 13.20 12.49
N GLY A 75 6.78 13.61 12.07
CA GLY A 75 8.00 12.84 12.23
C GLY A 75 8.68 13.12 13.57
N VAL A 76 9.68 12.29 13.90
CA VAL A 76 10.55 12.54 15.06
C VAL A 76 11.31 13.85 14.86
N ASN A 77 11.56 14.60 15.94
CA ASN A 77 12.25 15.91 15.91
C ASN A 77 11.56 16.99 15.06
N GLY A 78 10.23 16.98 15.01
CA GLY A 78 9.46 18.01 14.32
C GLY A 78 9.46 17.93 12.80
N GLY A 79 9.99 16.87 12.22
CA GLY A 79 9.91 16.64 10.78
C GLY A 79 8.52 16.29 10.29
N LEU A 80 8.29 16.37 8.98
CA LEU A 80 7.12 15.85 8.31
C LEU A 80 7.54 14.66 7.42
N MET A 81 6.88 13.53 7.60
CA MET A 81 7.14 12.33 6.82
C MET A 81 5.98 12.07 5.86
N LEU A 82 6.29 11.97 4.57
CA LEU A 82 5.37 11.45 3.56
C LEU A 82 5.58 9.94 3.42
N ASP A 83 4.49 9.20 3.60
CA ASP A 83 4.49 7.74 3.68
C ASP A 83 3.59 7.18 2.58
N PRO A 84 4.16 6.90 1.39
CA PRO A 84 3.43 6.35 0.27
C PRO A 84 3.14 4.87 0.47
N GLU A 85 1.97 4.46 0.03
CA GLU A 85 1.48 3.09 0.13
C GLU A 85 0.71 2.67 -1.13
N PHE A 86 0.96 1.46 -1.59
CA PHE A 86 0.10 0.71 -2.48
C PHE A 86 -0.53 -0.42 -1.69
N SER A 87 -1.84 -0.54 -1.72
CA SER A 87 -2.56 -1.60 -1.01
C SER A 87 -3.68 -2.19 -1.86
N VAL A 88 -3.98 -3.48 -1.61
CA VAL A 88 -5.09 -4.20 -2.24
C VAL A 88 -5.80 -4.99 -1.17
N THR A 89 -7.12 -4.83 -1.08
CA THR A 89 -7.95 -5.53 -0.08
C THR A 89 -8.67 -6.71 -0.70
N GLN A 90 -8.87 -7.78 0.09
CA GLN A 90 -9.68 -8.92 -0.34
C GLN A 90 -10.21 -9.69 0.86
N HIS A 91 -11.41 -10.26 0.71
CA HIS A 91 -11.95 -11.24 1.66
C HIS A 91 -11.01 -12.45 1.78
N LEU A 92 -10.94 -13.09 2.96
CA LEU A 92 -10.06 -14.25 3.20
C LEU A 92 -10.20 -15.34 2.13
N ASN A 93 -11.42 -15.63 1.71
CA ASN A 93 -11.68 -16.69 0.71
C ASN A 93 -11.03 -16.39 -0.66
N GLY A 94 -10.84 -15.12 -1.01
CA GLY A 94 -10.17 -14.67 -2.23
C GLY A 94 -8.70 -14.33 -2.04
N SER A 95 -8.11 -14.59 -0.87
CA SER A 95 -6.73 -14.18 -0.53
C SER A 95 -5.64 -14.81 -1.41
N SER A 96 -5.96 -15.85 -2.21
CA SER A 96 -5.06 -16.36 -3.25
C SER A 96 -4.61 -15.27 -4.25
N HIS A 97 -5.45 -14.26 -4.51
CA HIS A 97 -5.08 -13.12 -5.36
C HIS A 97 -4.08 -12.21 -4.66
N LEU A 98 -4.20 -12.00 -3.34
CA LEU A 98 -3.21 -11.27 -2.55
C LEU A 98 -1.89 -12.03 -2.50
N MET A 99 -1.94 -13.36 -2.35
CA MET A 99 -0.75 -14.24 -2.42
C MET A 99 -0.10 -14.21 -3.80
N ALA A 100 -0.89 -14.10 -4.88
CA ALA A 100 -0.37 -13.94 -6.23
C ALA A 100 0.33 -12.59 -6.41
N LEU A 101 -0.22 -11.48 -5.90
CA LEU A 101 0.43 -10.17 -5.89
C LEU A 101 1.74 -10.20 -5.09
N LEU A 102 1.72 -10.80 -3.89
CA LEU A 102 2.93 -10.96 -3.07
C LEU A 102 4.01 -11.76 -3.80
N LYS A 103 3.65 -12.84 -4.49
CA LYS A 103 4.56 -13.66 -5.32
C LYS A 103 5.09 -12.86 -6.51
N MET A 104 4.22 -12.16 -7.24
CA MET A 104 4.57 -11.39 -8.44
C MET A 104 5.53 -10.25 -8.14
N PHE A 105 5.24 -9.46 -7.11
CA PHE A 105 6.07 -8.32 -6.73
C PHE A 105 7.32 -8.73 -5.94
N GLY A 106 7.33 -9.91 -5.30
CA GLY A 106 8.45 -10.34 -4.46
C GLY A 106 8.74 -9.40 -3.29
N THR A 107 7.75 -8.67 -2.81
CA THR A 107 7.85 -7.67 -1.73
C THR A 107 6.47 -7.42 -1.10
N GLY A 108 6.42 -6.63 -0.04
CA GLY A 108 5.19 -6.27 0.64
C GLY A 108 4.83 -7.22 1.78
N ARG A 109 3.63 -7.06 2.31
CA ARG A 109 3.06 -7.89 3.38
C ARG A 109 1.57 -8.10 3.19
N ILE A 110 1.05 -9.19 3.76
CA ILE A 110 -0.39 -9.43 3.91
C ILE A 110 -0.73 -9.37 5.39
N SER A 111 -1.72 -8.56 5.74
CA SER A 111 -2.18 -8.39 7.11
C SER A 111 -3.70 -8.33 7.17
N TYR A 112 -4.24 -8.45 8.37
CA TYR A 112 -5.65 -8.21 8.63
C TYR A 112 -6.00 -6.73 8.46
N LYS A 113 -7.12 -6.45 7.80
CA LYS A 113 -7.65 -5.09 7.70
C LYS A 113 -8.42 -4.73 8.97
N SER A 114 -7.87 -3.84 9.76
CA SER A 114 -8.52 -3.37 10.99
C SER A 114 -9.94 -2.87 10.73
N GLY A 115 -10.87 -3.19 11.64
CA GLY A 115 -12.27 -2.80 11.52
C GLY A 115 -13.10 -3.65 10.56
N SER A 116 -12.53 -4.67 9.90
CA SER A 116 -13.28 -5.63 9.08
C SER A 116 -13.57 -6.93 9.83
N ASN A 117 -14.47 -7.77 9.28
CA ASN A 117 -14.71 -9.11 9.82
C ASN A 117 -13.81 -10.18 9.19
N ALA A 118 -13.57 -10.08 7.88
CA ALA A 118 -12.97 -11.16 7.10
C ALA A 118 -12.02 -10.67 5.99
N THR A 119 -11.59 -9.41 6.04
CA THR A 119 -10.78 -8.79 4.99
C THR A 119 -9.30 -8.80 5.35
N LEU A 120 -8.49 -9.23 4.41
CA LEU A 120 -7.05 -9.08 4.41
C LEU A 120 -6.64 -7.91 3.50
N VAL A 121 -5.48 -7.36 3.75
CA VAL A 121 -4.86 -6.32 2.92
C VAL A 121 -3.43 -6.72 2.57
N TYR A 122 -3.10 -6.66 1.29
CA TYR A 122 -1.74 -6.69 0.80
C TYR A 122 -1.21 -5.26 0.69
N VAL A 123 0.00 -5.00 1.19
CA VAL A 123 0.56 -3.65 1.27
C VAL A 123 2.02 -3.64 0.80
N ILE A 124 2.37 -2.67 -0.03
CA ILE A 124 3.74 -2.25 -0.32
C ILE A 124 3.90 -0.80 0.13
N ASP A 125 4.81 -0.56 1.07
CA ASP A 125 5.16 0.75 1.63
C ASP A 125 6.66 1.08 1.49
N ASN A 126 7.44 0.16 0.94
CA ASN A 126 8.85 0.40 0.61
C ASN A 126 8.96 1.24 -0.67
N ARG A 127 9.59 2.42 -0.57
CA ARG A 127 9.70 3.39 -1.67
C ARG A 127 10.39 2.83 -2.91
N VAL A 128 11.44 2.05 -2.73
CA VAL A 128 12.16 1.39 -3.85
C VAL A 128 11.24 0.41 -4.55
N SER A 129 10.53 -0.42 -3.80
CA SER A 129 9.59 -1.38 -4.37
C SER A 129 8.39 -0.71 -5.05
N LEU A 130 7.91 0.41 -4.53
CA LEU A 130 6.85 1.20 -5.16
C LEU A 130 7.31 1.72 -6.53
N GLU A 131 8.53 2.27 -6.60
CA GLU A 131 9.08 2.81 -7.83
C GLU A 131 9.42 1.73 -8.87
N GLU A 132 10.16 0.69 -8.45
CA GLU A 132 10.71 -0.30 -9.37
C GLU A 132 9.73 -1.40 -9.78
N LYS A 133 8.67 -1.60 -9.00
CA LYS A 133 7.72 -2.71 -9.23
C LYS A 133 6.27 -2.24 -9.41
N CYS A 134 5.74 -1.41 -8.50
CA CYS A 134 4.35 -0.99 -8.57
C CYS A 134 4.09 -0.01 -9.71
N ILE A 135 4.92 1.03 -9.86
CA ILE A 135 4.75 2.03 -10.93
C ILE A 135 4.85 1.38 -12.31
N PRO A 136 5.88 0.55 -12.67
CA PRO A 136 5.94 -0.11 -13.95
C PRO A 136 4.78 -1.08 -14.21
N PHE A 137 4.32 -1.80 -13.19
CA PHE A 137 3.15 -2.66 -13.32
C PHE A 137 1.89 -1.85 -13.64
N TRP A 138 1.70 -0.72 -12.95
CA TRP A 138 0.57 0.17 -13.17
C TRP A 138 0.61 0.77 -14.58
N GLU A 139 1.76 1.31 -14.98
CA GLU A 139 1.95 1.88 -16.32
C GLU A 139 1.68 0.87 -17.44
N LYS A 140 2.18 -0.36 -17.28
CA LYS A 140 2.05 -1.40 -18.30
C LYS A 140 0.66 -2.01 -18.41
N TYR A 141 -0.05 -2.20 -17.29
CA TYR A 141 -1.24 -3.04 -17.28
C TYR A 141 -2.53 -2.31 -16.86
N ILE A 142 -2.44 -1.13 -16.23
CA ILE A 142 -3.60 -0.45 -15.65
C ILE A 142 -3.89 0.89 -16.33
N SER A 143 -2.87 1.70 -16.60
CA SER A 143 -3.03 3.11 -17.02
C SER A 143 -3.93 3.31 -18.24
N SER A 144 -3.98 2.37 -19.18
CA SER A 144 -4.83 2.45 -20.37
C SER A 144 -6.30 2.13 -20.10
N TYR A 145 -6.64 1.61 -18.94
CA TYR A 145 -8.01 1.17 -18.57
C TYR A 145 -8.64 2.03 -17.48
N GLN A 146 -7.89 2.95 -16.88
CA GLN A 146 -8.40 3.80 -15.80
C GLN A 146 -9.02 5.08 -16.35
N GLY A 147 -9.98 5.62 -15.61
CA GLY A 147 -10.59 6.91 -15.90
C GLY A 147 -9.62 8.08 -15.73
N GLN A 148 -10.03 9.25 -16.19
CA GLN A 148 -9.20 10.47 -16.12
C GLN A 148 -8.80 10.82 -14.67
N GLN A 149 -9.72 10.69 -13.73
CA GLN A 149 -9.50 11.03 -12.33
C GLN A 149 -8.49 10.08 -11.67
N GLU A 150 -8.62 8.77 -11.89
CA GLU A 150 -7.69 7.75 -11.41
C GLU A 150 -6.31 7.94 -12.03
N ASN A 151 -6.26 8.31 -13.32
CA ASN A 151 -4.99 8.59 -13.99
C ASN A 151 -4.30 9.82 -13.37
N GLN A 152 -5.03 10.91 -13.15
CA GLN A 152 -4.47 12.08 -12.46
C GLN A 152 -3.92 11.71 -11.07
N ARG A 153 -4.67 10.91 -10.32
CA ARG A 153 -4.25 10.41 -9.02
C ARG A 153 -2.96 9.60 -9.10
N PHE A 154 -2.87 8.69 -10.07
CA PHE A 154 -1.65 7.90 -10.30
C PHE A 154 -0.45 8.79 -10.67
N GLN A 155 -0.64 9.81 -11.53
CA GLN A 155 0.44 10.73 -11.89
C GLN A 155 0.94 11.54 -10.68
N LEU A 156 0.06 11.99 -9.78
CA LEU A 156 0.45 12.66 -8.54
C LEU A 156 1.24 11.72 -7.62
N PHE A 157 0.76 10.48 -7.44
CA PHE A 157 1.47 9.47 -6.66
C PHE A 157 2.88 9.21 -7.20
N ARG A 158 3.00 9.00 -8.51
CA ARG A 158 4.29 8.79 -9.20
C ARG A 158 5.25 9.97 -9.03
N GLN A 159 4.75 11.21 -9.13
CA GLN A 159 5.56 12.42 -8.92
C GLN A 159 6.07 12.50 -7.48
N ILE A 160 5.24 12.18 -6.49
CA ILE A 160 5.64 12.13 -5.08
C ILE A 160 6.75 11.08 -4.88
N ILE A 161 6.59 9.85 -5.38
CA ILE A 161 7.61 8.80 -5.28
C ILE A 161 8.94 9.27 -5.87
N ARG A 162 8.92 9.85 -7.07
CA ARG A 162 10.12 10.41 -7.72
C ARG A 162 10.76 11.53 -6.89
N GLY A 163 9.97 12.44 -6.36
CA GLY A 163 10.46 13.51 -5.49
C GLY A 163 11.10 12.99 -4.21
N LEU A 164 10.53 11.96 -3.61
CA LEU A 164 11.09 11.27 -2.44
C LEU A 164 12.43 10.58 -2.77
N LYS A 165 12.54 9.94 -3.93
CA LYS A 165 13.81 9.34 -4.42
C LYS A 165 14.89 10.40 -4.61
N LEU A 166 14.56 11.52 -5.21
CA LEU A 166 15.48 12.67 -5.40
C LEU A 166 15.81 13.41 -4.09
N GLY A 167 15.31 12.95 -2.95
CA GLY A 167 15.60 13.56 -1.66
C GLY A 167 14.93 14.91 -1.40
N LYS A 168 13.95 15.33 -2.22
CA LYS A 168 13.24 16.63 -2.08
C LYS A 168 12.59 16.83 -0.70
N HIS A 169 12.22 15.74 -0.03
CA HIS A 169 11.68 15.78 1.34
C HIS A 169 12.72 16.18 2.41
N ARG A 170 14.02 16.18 2.09
CA ARG A 170 15.10 16.55 3.02
C ARG A 170 15.34 18.07 3.09
N CYS A 171 14.90 18.80 2.07
CA CYS A 171 14.98 20.27 2.03
C CYS A 171 13.60 20.86 2.33
N LYS A 172 13.49 21.74 3.33
CA LYS A 172 12.23 22.38 3.73
C LYS A 172 11.55 23.09 2.55
N LYS A 173 12.32 23.82 1.72
CA LYS A 173 11.79 24.55 0.56
C LYS A 173 11.12 23.60 -0.43
N THR A 174 11.83 22.58 -0.91
CA THR A 174 11.27 21.64 -1.90
C THR A 174 10.16 20.77 -1.32
N LEU A 175 10.21 20.44 -0.02
CA LEU A 175 9.10 19.79 0.64
C LEU A 175 7.83 20.63 0.61
N ILE A 176 7.92 21.91 0.96
CA ILE A 176 6.79 22.86 1.05
C ILE A 176 6.26 23.23 -0.34
N GLU A 177 7.16 23.56 -1.27
CA GLU A 177 6.79 24.12 -2.58
C GLU A 177 6.41 23.06 -3.61
N GLU A 178 6.97 21.85 -3.49
CA GLU A 178 6.76 20.79 -4.50
C GLU A 178 5.98 19.58 -3.96
N LEU A 179 6.44 18.97 -2.86
CA LEU A 179 5.84 17.68 -2.43
C LEU A 179 4.52 17.84 -1.68
N LEU A 180 4.39 18.82 -0.80
CA LEU A 180 3.15 19.05 -0.05
C LEU A 180 1.96 19.43 -0.94
N PRO A 181 2.10 20.27 -1.99
CA PRO A 181 1.03 20.52 -2.95
C PRO A 181 0.58 19.25 -3.71
N LEU A 182 1.53 18.40 -4.14
CA LEU A 182 1.21 17.11 -4.78
C LEU A 182 0.44 16.19 -3.82
N TRP A 183 0.92 16.06 -2.59
CA TRP A 183 0.25 15.31 -1.54
C TRP A 183 -1.16 15.83 -1.27
N HIS A 184 -1.34 17.14 -1.15
CA HIS A 184 -2.66 17.76 -0.92
C HIS A 184 -3.62 17.46 -2.08
N ASN A 185 -3.16 17.62 -3.32
CA ASN A 185 -3.98 17.35 -4.51
C ASN A 185 -4.35 15.86 -4.63
N LEU A 186 -3.45 14.94 -4.27
CA LEU A 186 -3.75 13.51 -4.21
C LEU A 186 -4.89 13.19 -3.24
N ARG A 187 -5.03 13.97 -2.17
CA ARG A 187 -6.02 13.76 -1.10
C ARG A 187 -7.36 14.43 -1.31
N LYS A 188 -7.54 15.27 -2.33
CA LYS A 188 -8.80 15.99 -2.60
C LYS A 188 -10.01 15.09 -2.92
N GLN A 189 -9.88 13.79 -2.80
CA GLN A 189 -11.02 12.88 -2.92
C GLN A 189 -11.88 12.92 -1.66
N GLN A 190 -13.19 12.88 -1.85
CA GLN A 190 -14.18 12.85 -0.76
C GLN A 190 -13.93 11.67 0.19
N GLY A 191 -14.04 11.90 1.49
CA GLY A 191 -13.96 10.86 2.52
C GLY A 191 -12.55 10.52 3.03
N GLN A 192 -11.48 11.11 2.50
CA GLN A 192 -10.15 10.90 3.05
C GLN A 192 -9.85 11.92 4.16
N SER A 193 -9.77 11.45 5.40
CA SER A 193 -9.28 12.22 6.54
C SER A 193 -7.80 11.93 6.80
N ASN A 194 -7.06 12.95 7.23
CA ASN A 194 -5.72 12.77 7.78
C ASN A 194 -5.73 13.20 9.23
N GLN A 195 -5.34 12.29 10.11
CA GLN A 195 -5.31 12.53 11.55
C GLN A 195 -4.21 13.53 11.98
N SER A 196 -3.12 13.63 11.18
CA SER A 196 -1.97 14.47 11.55
C SER A 196 -2.07 15.91 11.06
N PHE A 197 -2.65 16.14 9.88
CA PHE A 197 -2.75 17.49 9.27
C PHE A 197 -4.10 17.66 8.59
N ALA A 198 -4.88 18.63 9.05
CA ALA A 198 -6.21 18.90 8.50
C ALA A 198 -6.16 19.36 7.03
N ASN A 199 -5.17 20.19 6.69
CA ASN A 199 -5.03 20.77 5.35
C ASN A 199 -3.54 21.06 5.00
N LEU A 200 -3.31 21.60 3.80
CA LEU A 200 -1.99 21.95 3.31
C LEU A 200 -1.29 22.98 4.19
N GLU A 201 -2.02 24.00 4.63
CA GLU A 201 -1.43 25.10 5.42
C GLU A 201 -0.99 24.64 6.81
N CYS A 202 -1.75 23.73 7.45
CA CYS A 202 -1.32 23.08 8.69
C CYS A 202 -0.01 22.29 8.50
N ALA A 203 0.13 21.56 7.40
CA ALA A 203 1.34 20.82 7.09
C ALA A 203 2.54 21.73 6.82
N LYS A 204 2.34 22.83 6.09
CA LYS A 204 3.39 23.83 5.83
C LYS A 204 3.84 24.53 7.13
N LYS A 205 2.89 24.99 7.96
CA LYS A 205 3.20 25.61 9.25
C LYS A 205 4.05 24.68 10.13
N TRP A 206 3.67 23.40 10.21
CA TRP A 206 4.45 22.40 10.94
C TRP A 206 5.90 22.30 10.46
N VAL A 207 6.12 22.26 9.15
CA VAL A 207 7.47 22.18 8.58
C VAL A 207 8.27 23.48 8.85
N LEU A 208 7.62 24.63 8.76
CA LEU A 208 8.25 25.93 9.00
C LEU A 208 8.63 26.13 10.48
N SER A 209 7.74 25.76 11.40
CA SER A 209 7.98 25.88 12.86
C SER A 209 9.01 24.84 13.37
N GLY A 210 9.46 23.90 12.53
CA GLY A 210 10.34 22.83 12.97
C GLY A 210 9.63 21.82 13.90
N GLY A 211 8.30 21.72 13.77
CA GLY A 211 7.47 20.80 14.55
C GLY A 211 7.05 21.30 15.93
N LYS A 212 7.09 22.59 16.13
CA LYS A 212 6.52 23.25 17.32
C LYS A 212 5.09 23.66 16.99
N ASP A 213 4.12 23.21 17.79
CA ASP A 213 2.73 23.67 17.74
C ASP A 213 2.63 25.10 18.24
#